data_229f79fafe375879674f516be8876154
#
_entry.id   229f79fafe375879674f516be8876154
#
_cell.length_a   1.000
_cell.length_b   1.000
_cell.length_c   1.000
_cell.angle_alpha   90.00
_cell.angle_beta   90.00
_cell.angle_gamma   90.00
#
_symmetry.space_group_name_H-M   'P 1'
#
loop_
_entity.id
_entity.type
_entity.pdbx_description
1 polymer ?
#
loop_
_entity_poly.entity_id
_entity_poly.type
_entity_poly.pdbx_seq_one_letter_code
_entity_poly.pdbx_strand_id
1 'polypeptide(L)'
;MFKPFKIIGMGQSTLNHFKRLERRCSPLFRCNITTNQQNQSKENEKYLPKKRKISFSNVHMKVASEILGVEIDYLLQKQQLGPENVIQLIEPPNELYKDVYERLKVILRTHSYPHGLSSESNKTTYVDTLLFTIVDHVNRDLETHPKILLVKEYDIKMVYDGDVLLGRLDYAIVQLSSRKEQACLLIVECKKENVDVAVKQCLLALKHIYSGRPVYGCCTTAEDWNFIMFNGDDFKIIHKRNVIFPHMDEHEDLWMKNCTLVIQIIYSCLIEQLRQFKN
;
A
#
# COMPACT_ATOMS: atom_id res chain seq x y z
N MET A 1 -18.35 -44.65 8.96
CA MET A 1 -16.97 -45.05 9.32
C MET A 1 -16.04 -44.07 8.58
N PHE A 2 -15.77 -42.91 9.18
CA PHE A 2 -14.92 -41.87 8.57
C PHE A 2 -13.48 -42.04 9.03
N LYS A 3 -12.55 -42.13 8.07
CA LYS A 3 -11.11 -42.17 8.36
C LYS A 3 -10.61 -40.71 8.57
N PRO A 4 -9.76 -40.45 9.57
CA PRO A 4 -9.22 -39.11 9.81
C PRO A 4 -8.13 -38.78 8.79
N PHE A 5 -8.19 -37.57 8.22
CA PHE A 5 -7.13 -37.01 7.40
C PHE A 5 -5.90 -36.72 8.26
N LYS A 6 -4.77 -37.27 7.86
CA LYS A 6 -3.45 -36.99 8.45
C LYS A 6 -2.99 -35.61 7.94
N ILE A 7 -2.90 -34.63 8.86
CA ILE A 7 -2.19 -33.38 8.58
C ILE A 7 -0.69 -33.71 8.55
N ILE A 8 -0.10 -33.62 7.38
CA ILE A 8 1.36 -33.71 7.21
C ILE A 8 1.96 -32.42 7.74
N GLY A 9 2.73 -32.54 8.84
CA GLY A 9 3.33 -31.40 9.53
C GLY A 9 4.33 -30.67 8.62
N MET A 10 4.16 -29.37 8.51
CA MET A 10 5.20 -28.48 8.02
C MET A 10 6.38 -28.53 9.00
N GLY A 11 7.56 -28.86 8.50
CA GLY A 11 8.76 -29.02 9.32
C GLY A 11 9.15 -27.71 10.02
N GLN A 12 9.61 -27.85 11.28
CA GLN A 12 10.11 -26.75 12.13
C GLN A 12 11.20 -25.88 11.47
N SER A 13 11.87 -26.36 10.43
CA SER A 13 12.87 -25.62 9.68
C SER A 13 12.30 -24.42 8.90
N THR A 14 11.08 -24.54 8.36
CA THR A 14 10.41 -23.48 7.59
C THR A 14 9.95 -22.33 8.51
N LEU A 15 9.46 -22.68 9.72
CA LEU A 15 9.01 -21.70 10.70
C LEU A 15 10.18 -20.88 11.26
N ASN A 16 11.35 -21.50 11.43
CA ASN A 16 12.56 -20.82 11.90
C ASN A 16 13.19 -19.92 10.83
N HIS A 17 12.99 -20.22 9.55
CA HIS A 17 13.45 -19.38 8.46
C HIS A 17 12.61 -18.10 8.36
N PHE A 18 11.29 -18.19 8.52
CA PHE A 18 10.38 -17.04 8.59
C PHE A 18 10.69 -16.13 9.78
N LYS A 19 10.86 -16.68 10.99
CA LYS A 19 11.23 -15.87 12.19
C LYS A 19 12.62 -15.23 12.08
N ARG A 20 13.51 -15.77 11.26
CA ARG A 20 14.85 -15.19 11.01
C ARG A 20 14.80 -14.07 9.97
N LEU A 21 13.84 -14.09 9.06
CA LEU A 21 13.58 -13.00 8.10
C LEU A 21 12.91 -11.80 8.77
N GLU A 22 11.94 -12.02 9.67
CA GLU A 22 11.29 -10.93 10.43
C GLU A 22 12.28 -10.12 11.29
N ARG A 23 13.34 -10.74 11.84
CA ARG A 23 14.35 -10.02 12.62
C ARG A 23 15.40 -9.27 11.80
N ARG A 24 15.39 -9.41 10.45
CA ARG A 24 16.37 -8.77 9.55
C ARG A 24 15.80 -7.64 8.71
N CYS A 25 14.50 -7.43 8.73
CA CYS A 25 13.84 -6.37 7.98
C CYS A 25 13.61 -5.13 8.86
N SER A 26 14.66 -4.46 9.24
CA SER A 26 14.60 -3.07 9.71
C SER A 26 15.74 -2.30 9.07
N PRO A 27 15.62 -1.87 7.82
CA PRO A 27 16.55 -0.91 7.25
C PRO A 27 15.93 0.49 7.29
N LEU A 28 16.51 1.32 8.12
CA LEU A 28 16.42 2.77 8.05
C LEU A 28 16.85 3.24 6.65
N PHE A 29 15.91 3.69 5.84
CA PHE A 29 16.22 4.47 4.65
C PHE A 29 16.88 5.79 5.10
N ARG A 30 18.18 5.87 4.99
CA ARG A 30 18.90 7.14 5.03
C ARG A 30 19.06 7.63 3.60
N CYS A 31 18.24 8.59 3.18
CA CYS A 31 18.65 9.50 2.13
C CYS A 31 19.75 10.41 2.68
N ASN A 32 21.00 10.11 2.37
CA ASN A 32 22.12 11.02 2.64
C ASN A 32 22.12 12.12 1.58
N ILE A 33 21.52 13.26 1.91
CA ILE A 33 21.92 14.52 1.27
C ILE A 33 23.19 14.97 1.97
N THR A 34 24.33 14.72 1.32
CA THR A 34 25.64 15.19 1.74
C THR A 34 25.74 16.68 1.46
N THR A 35 25.47 17.52 2.44
CA THR A 35 25.97 18.90 2.45
C THR A 35 27.29 18.91 3.24
N ASN A 36 28.39 19.06 2.51
CA ASN A 36 29.69 19.40 3.05
C ASN A 36 29.63 20.76 3.77
N GLN A 37 29.64 20.74 5.09
CA GLN A 37 30.22 21.82 5.90
C GLN A 37 30.73 21.19 7.19
N GLN A 38 32.01 20.80 7.17
CA GLN A 38 32.81 20.56 8.38
C GLN A 38 33.45 21.87 8.85
N ASN A 39 33.47 22.00 10.19
CA ASN A 39 34.25 22.89 11.02
C ASN A 39 33.68 24.29 11.29
N GLN A 40 32.91 24.38 12.38
CA GLN A 40 33.16 25.39 13.43
C GLN A 40 32.29 25.15 14.66
N SER A 41 32.94 25.16 15.83
CA SER A 41 32.42 25.38 17.19
C SER A 41 31.70 24.25 17.92
N LYS A 42 32.44 23.56 18.79
CA LYS A 42 31.96 22.65 19.86
C LYS A 42 31.26 23.35 21.04
N GLU A 43 30.98 24.63 20.99
CA GLU A 43 30.43 25.38 22.13
C GLU A 43 28.90 25.68 22.06
N ASN A 44 28.22 25.38 20.98
CA ASN A 44 26.79 25.70 20.84
C ASN A 44 25.83 24.48 20.87
N GLU A 45 26.25 23.33 21.37
CA GLU A 45 25.41 22.12 21.44
C GLU A 45 24.32 22.17 22.51
N LYS A 46 24.25 23.21 23.36
CA LYS A 46 23.34 23.26 24.51
C LYS A 46 21.89 23.74 24.21
N TYR A 47 21.57 24.22 23.01
CA TYR A 47 20.27 24.79 22.70
C TYR A 47 19.69 24.41 21.35
N LEU A 48 20.01 23.24 20.83
CA LEU A 48 19.22 22.74 19.68
C LEU A 48 17.84 22.30 20.21
N PRO A 49 16.72 22.90 19.70
CA PRO A 49 15.40 22.51 20.11
C PRO A 49 15.22 21.01 19.85
N LYS A 50 14.71 20.28 20.85
CA LYS A 50 14.45 18.85 20.71
C LYS A 50 13.53 18.63 19.51
N LYS A 51 14.01 17.94 18.50
CA LYS A 51 13.22 17.53 17.33
C LYS A 51 11.98 16.80 17.81
N ARG A 52 10.79 17.33 17.52
CA ARG A 52 9.53 16.67 17.86
C ARG A 52 9.33 15.47 16.94
N LYS A 53 8.71 14.41 17.47
CA LYS A 53 8.27 13.26 16.69
C LYS A 53 6.76 13.33 16.57
N ILE A 54 6.25 13.41 15.35
CA ILE A 54 4.83 13.58 15.05
C ILE A 54 4.41 12.44 14.11
N SER A 55 3.35 11.69 14.46
CA SER A 55 2.82 10.70 13.53
C SER A 55 2.09 11.37 12.35
N PHE A 56 2.09 10.76 11.17
CA PHE A 56 1.37 11.25 9.99
C PHE A 56 -0.13 11.47 10.28
N SER A 57 -0.74 10.61 11.10
CA SER A 57 -2.13 10.76 11.53
C SER A 57 -2.36 12.05 12.31
N ASN A 58 -1.37 12.50 13.12
CA ASN A 58 -1.43 13.67 13.97
C ASN A 58 -0.92 14.95 13.29
N VAL A 59 -0.40 14.87 12.07
CA VAL A 59 -0.05 16.08 11.30
C VAL A 59 -1.32 16.88 11.04
N HIS A 60 -1.33 18.15 11.46
CA HIS A 60 -2.47 19.04 11.22
C HIS A 60 -2.70 19.23 9.72
N MET A 61 -3.96 19.30 9.27
CA MET A 61 -4.33 19.40 7.85
C MET A 61 -3.59 20.54 7.14
N LYS A 62 -3.53 21.73 7.75
CA LYS A 62 -2.82 22.88 7.20
C LYS A 62 -1.32 22.58 6.95
N VAL A 63 -0.65 21.97 7.92
CA VAL A 63 0.77 21.56 7.78
C VAL A 63 0.93 20.48 6.71
N ALA A 64 0.00 19.55 6.64
CA ALA A 64 0.01 18.53 5.58
C ALA A 64 -0.15 19.18 4.20
N SER A 65 -1.08 20.13 4.03
CA SER A 65 -1.25 20.90 2.77
C SER A 65 0.00 21.71 2.40
N GLU A 66 0.67 22.32 3.39
CA GLU A 66 1.95 23.02 3.17
C GLU A 66 3.05 22.05 2.68
N ILE A 67 3.19 20.87 3.32
CA ILE A 67 4.14 19.84 2.90
C ILE A 67 3.84 19.37 1.47
N LEU A 68 2.58 19.14 1.17
CA LEU A 68 2.13 18.60 -0.12
C LEU A 68 2.21 19.64 -1.24
N GLY A 69 2.10 20.93 -0.89
CA GLY A 69 1.98 22.04 -1.85
C GLY A 69 0.58 22.12 -2.48
N VAL A 70 -0.42 21.48 -1.87
CA VAL A 70 -1.81 21.46 -2.36
C VAL A 70 -2.79 21.29 -1.21
N GLU A 71 -3.94 21.95 -1.29
CA GLU A 71 -5.02 21.77 -0.33
C GLU A 71 -5.69 20.41 -0.51
N ILE A 72 -5.70 19.60 0.56
CA ILE A 72 -6.22 18.22 0.51
C ILE A 72 -7.72 18.23 0.18
N ASP A 73 -8.49 19.14 0.78
CA ASP A 73 -9.93 19.24 0.53
C ASP A 73 -10.22 19.57 -0.94
N TYR A 74 -9.38 20.41 -1.56
CA TYR A 74 -9.47 20.70 -3.00
C TYR A 74 -9.20 19.46 -3.84
N LEU A 75 -8.19 18.65 -3.48
CA LEU A 75 -7.89 17.38 -4.20
C LEU A 75 -9.07 16.39 -4.13
N LEU A 76 -9.70 16.29 -2.97
CA LEU A 76 -10.85 15.39 -2.77
C LEU A 76 -12.10 15.84 -3.54
N GLN A 77 -12.26 17.15 -3.73
CA GLN A 77 -13.38 17.74 -4.49
C GLN A 77 -13.12 17.80 -6.00
N LYS A 78 -11.85 17.72 -6.42
CA LYS A 78 -11.48 17.74 -7.84
C LYS A 78 -12.15 16.59 -8.57
N GLN A 79 -12.61 16.85 -9.78
CA GLN A 79 -13.27 15.87 -10.62
C GLN A 79 -12.46 14.58 -10.69
N GLN A 80 -13.09 13.48 -10.32
CA GLN A 80 -12.47 12.16 -10.36
C GLN A 80 -12.16 11.79 -11.81
N LEU A 81 -10.93 11.40 -12.05
CA LEU A 81 -10.49 10.95 -13.36
C LEU A 81 -10.89 9.48 -13.57
N GLY A 82 -11.18 9.09 -14.81
CA GLY A 82 -11.23 7.68 -15.16
C GLY A 82 -9.83 7.06 -15.03
N PRO A 83 -9.74 5.77 -14.70
CA PRO A 83 -8.44 5.09 -14.52
C PRO A 83 -7.55 5.19 -15.75
N GLU A 84 -8.10 5.19 -16.97
CA GLU A 84 -7.40 5.33 -18.24
C GLU A 84 -6.67 6.67 -18.40
N ASN A 85 -7.06 7.71 -17.64
CA ASN A 85 -6.41 9.02 -17.64
C ASN A 85 -5.22 9.10 -16.65
N VAL A 86 -5.02 8.07 -15.84
CA VAL A 86 -4.04 8.06 -14.75
C VAL A 86 -3.02 6.95 -14.94
N ILE A 87 -3.44 5.79 -15.43
CA ILE A 87 -2.60 4.62 -15.64
C ILE A 87 -3.02 3.88 -16.91
N GLN A 88 -2.04 3.34 -17.63
CA GLN A 88 -2.34 2.40 -18.71
C GLN A 88 -2.86 1.10 -18.12
N LEU A 89 -4.15 0.83 -18.29
CA LEU A 89 -4.75 -0.40 -17.83
C LEU A 89 -4.20 -1.61 -18.61
N ILE A 90 -3.73 -2.58 -17.86
CA ILE A 90 -3.23 -3.87 -18.35
C ILE A 90 -4.23 -4.93 -17.91
N GLU A 91 -4.68 -5.74 -18.84
CA GLU A 91 -5.62 -6.83 -18.51
C GLU A 91 -4.85 -7.95 -17.78
N PRO A 92 -5.26 -8.28 -16.53
CA PRO A 92 -4.70 -9.42 -15.83
C PRO A 92 -5.13 -10.75 -16.46
N PRO A 93 -4.42 -11.86 -16.17
CA PRO A 93 -4.91 -13.19 -16.52
C PRO A 93 -6.30 -13.47 -15.90
N ASN A 94 -7.17 -14.13 -16.64
CA ASN A 94 -8.52 -14.48 -16.16
C ASN A 94 -8.50 -15.31 -14.86
N GLU A 95 -7.44 -16.12 -14.68
CA GLU A 95 -7.23 -16.92 -13.48
C GLU A 95 -7.07 -16.04 -12.23
N LEU A 96 -6.47 -14.84 -12.36
CA LEU A 96 -6.36 -13.92 -11.23
C LEU A 96 -7.75 -13.48 -10.73
N TYR A 97 -8.64 -13.11 -11.63
CA TYR A 97 -10.00 -12.71 -11.25
C TYR A 97 -10.73 -13.84 -10.51
N LYS A 98 -10.65 -15.06 -11.05
CA LYS A 98 -11.27 -16.24 -10.45
C LYS A 98 -10.69 -16.57 -9.08
N ASP A 99 -9.37 -16.54 -8.95
CA ASP A 99 -8.68 -16.82 -7.69
C ASP A 99 -9.05 -15.79 -6.61
N VAL A 100 -9.14 -14.49 -6.96
CA VAL A 100 -9.57 -13.44 -6.04
C VAL A 100 -11.03 -13.68 -5.63
N TYR A 101 -11.93 -13.93 -6.58
CA TYR A 101 -13.34 -14.19 -6.30
C TYR A 101 -13.52 -15.38 -5.34
N GLU A 102 -12.93 -16.54 -5.66
CA GLU A 102 -13.08 -17.74 -4.85
C GLU A 102 -12.52 -17.56 -3.44
N ARG A 103 -11.40 -16.86 -3.28
CA ARG A 103 -10.85 -16.56 -1.96
C ARG A 103 -11.72 -15.60 -1.16
N LEU A 104 -12.23 -14.54 -1.77
CA LEU A 104 -13.16 -13.61 -1.12
C LEU A 104 -14.45 -14.29 -0.71
N LYS A 105 -14.98 -15.18 -1.54
CA LYS A 105 -16.14 -16.02 -1.25
C LYS A 105 -15.96 -16.90 -0.01
N VAL A 106 -14.78 -17.48 0.17
CA VAL A 106 -14.45 -18.23 1.40
C VAL A 106 -14.45 -17.30 2.62
N ILE A 107 -13.87 -16.11 2.51
CA ILE A 107 -13.87 -15.13 3.60
C ILE A 107 -15.29 -14.70 3.96
N LEU A 108 -16.16 -14.42 2.98
CA LEU A 108 -17.55 -14.05 3.23
C LEU A 108 -18.36 -15.13 3.97
N ARG A 109 -18.05 -16.41 3.74
CA ARG A 109 -18.69 -17.52 4.45
C ARG A 109 -18.19 -17.71 5.88
N THR A 110 -17.01 -17.21 6.21
CA THR A 110 -16.35 -17.41 7.50
C THR A 110 -16.26 -16.14 8.35
N HIS A 111 -16.39 -14.97 7.73
CA HIS A 111 -16.34 -13.66 8.37
C HIS A 111 -17.58 -12.85 8.03
N SER A 112 -17.91 -11.87 8.88
CA SER A 112 -18.99 -10.94 8.57
C SER A 112 -18.58 -10.05 7.38
N TYR A 113 -19.58 -9.67 6.58
CA TYR A 113 -19.42 -8.69 5.51
C TYR A 113 -18.76 -7.40 6.03
N PRO A 114 -17.85 -6.76 5.26
CA PRO A 114 -17.06 -5.62 5.74
C PRO A 114 -17.84 -4.28 5.69
N HIS A 115 -19.09 -4.27 6.19
CA HIS A 115 -19.90 -3.04 6.25
C HIS A 115 -19.34 -2.00 7.23
N GLY A 116 -19.90 -0.78 7.22
CA GLY A 116 -19.42 0.35 8.04
C GLY A 116 -19.24 0.07 9.54
N LEU A 117 -20.06 -0.82 10.13
CA LEU A 117 -19.94 -1.22 11.55
C LEU A 117 -18.88 -2.30 11.80
N SER A 118 -18.32 -2.91 10.76
CA SER A 118 -17.28 -3.93 10.90
C SER A 118 -16.01 -3.36 11.51
N SER A 119 -15.27 -4.18 12.26
CA SER A 119 -13.96 -3.79 12.78
C SER A 119 -12.96 -3.57 11.66
N GLU A 120 -11.94 -2.75 11.90
CA GLU A 120 -10.83 -2.56 10.94
C GLU A 120 -10.14 -3.89 10.64
N SER A 121 -9.97 -4.75 11.65
CA SER A 121 -9.40 -6.09 11.46
C SER A 121 -10.24 -6.97 10.52
N ASN A 122 -11.58 -6.86 10.54
CA ASN A 122 -12.42 -7.58 9.60
C ASN A 122 -12.21 -7.08 8.17
N LYS A 123 -12.13 -5.76 7.99
CA LYS A 123 -11.88 -5.12 6.68
C LYS A 123 -10.50 -5.47 6.12
N THR A 124 -9.47 -5.45 6.97
CA THR A 124 -8.11 -5.84 6.56
C THR A 124 -8.03 -7.29 6.09
N THR A 125 -8.87 -8.21 6.60
CA THR A 125 -8.91 -9.59 6.11
C THR A 125 -9.27 -9.66 4.62
N TYR A 126 -10.21 -8.86 4.16
CA TYR A 126 -10.59 -8.78 2.74
C TYR A 126 -9.50 -8.13 1.89
N VAL A 127 -8.91 -7.02 2.40
CA VAL A 127 -7.81 -6.33 1.73
C VAL A 127 -6.59 -7.25 1.62
N ASP A 128 -6.24 -7.97 2.68
CA ASP A 128 -5.19 -8.99 2.70
C ASP A 128 -5.39 -10.03 1.60
N THR A 129 -6.59 -10.60 1.55
CA THR A 129 -6.92 -11.66 0.59
C THR A 129 -6.74 -11.18 -0.84
N LEU A 130 -7.20 -9.98 -1.15
CA LEU A 130 -7.06 -9.38 -2.47
C LEU A 130 -5.59 -9.10 -2.81
N LEU A 131 -4.87 -8.40 -1.93
CA LEU A 131 -3.49 -8.01 -2.17
C LEU A 131 -2.55 -9.23 -2.26
N PHE A 132 -2.67 -10.21 -1.35
CA PHE A 132 -1.87 -11.44 -1.41
C PHE A 132 -2.10 -12.21 -2.70
N THR A 133 -3.35 -12.29 -3.15
CA THR A 133 -3.65 -13.02 -4.40
C THR A 133 -3.03 -12.32 -5.60
N ILE A 134 -3.12 -10.98 -5.69
CA ILE A 134 -2.52 -10.23 -6.79
C ILE A 134 -0.99 -10.35 -6.78
N VAL A 135 -0.36 -10.17 -5.61
CA VAL A 135 1.11 -10.27 -5.46
C VAL A 135 1.61 -11.67 -5.85
N ASP A 136 0.89 -12.72 -5.44
CA ASP A 136 1.22 -14.10 -5.79
C ASP A 136 1.15 -14.33 -7.32
N HIS A 137 0.09 -13.84 -7.98
CA HIS A 137 -0.03 -13.93 -9.44
C HIS A 137 1.08 -13.16 -10.16
N VAL A 138 1.34 -11.90 -9.76
CA VAL A 138 2.44 -11.11 -10.36
C VAL A 138 3.77 -11.82 -10.21
N ASN A 139 4.05 -12.45 -9.07
CA ASN A 139 5.29 -13.19 -8.86
C ASN A 139 5.39 -14.49 -9.68
N ARG A 140 4.25 -15.12 -10.02
CA ARG A 140 4.21 -16.32 -10.89
C ARG A 140 4.43 -15.93 -12.35
N ASP A 141 3.84 -14.82 -12.80
CA ASP A 141 3.94 -14.34 -14.18
C ASP A 141 5.33 -13.78 -14.52
N LEU A 142 6.05 -13.33 -13.49
CA LEU A 142 7.41 -12.83 -13.65
C LEU A 142 8.41 -14.00 -13.57
N GLU A 143 8.69 -14.63 -14.68
CA GLU A 143 9.72 -15.69 -14.79
C GLU A 143 11.12 -15.21 -14.38
N THR A 144 11.36 -13.90 -14.42
CA THR A 144 12.64 -13.28 -14.10
C THR A 144 12.51 -12.36 -12.89
N HIS A 145 13.25 -12.69 -11.82
CA HIS A 145 13.41 -11.85 -10.65
C HIS A 145 13.76 -10.39 -10.99
N PRO A 146 13.27 -9.43 -10.19
CA PRO A 146 13.11 -9.54 -8.74
C PRO A 146 11.66 -9.80 -8.30
N LYS A 147 11.49 -10.63 -7.26
CA LYS A 147 10.21 -10.84 -6.59
C LYS A 147 9.71 -9.57 -5.91
N ILE A 148 8.40 -9.41 -5.88
CA ILE A 148 7.73 -8.39 -5.07
C ILE A 148 7.22 -9.00 -3.76
N LEU A 149 7.18 -8.21 -2.71
CA LEU A 149 6.66 -8.63 -1.41
C LEU A 149 5.57 -7.68 -0.93
N LEU A 150 4.54 -8.23 -0.30
CA LEU A 150 3.59 -7.48 0.51
C LEU A 150 4.13 -7.36 1.93
N VAL A 151 4.42 -6.14 2.37
CA VAL A 151 4.90 -5.80 3.71
C VAL A 151 3.77 -5.13 4.46
N LYS A 152 3.44 -5.64 5.64
CA LYS A 152 2.48 -5.01 6.56
C LYS A 152 3.20 -4.10 7.54
N GLU A 153 2.48 -3.08 8.02
CA GLU A 153 3.01 -2.10 8.99
C GLU A 153 4.35 -1.49 8.52
N TYR A 154 4.35 -0.94 7.31
CA TYR A 154 5.55 -0.37 6.71
C TYR A 154 5.87 1.01 7.28
N ASP A 155 6.99 1.13 8.01
CA ASP A 155 7.40 2.37 8.65
C ASP A 155 8.04 3.35 7.65
N ILE A 156 7.57 4.62 7.69
CA ILE A 156 8.13 5.74 6.93
C ILE A 156 8.58 6.82 7.89
N LYS A 157 9.71 7.46 7.56
CA LYS A 157 10.26 8.56 8.33
C LYS A 157 10.69 9.69 7.40
N MET A 158 10.09 10.87 7.55
CA MET A 158 10.52 12.08 6.87
C MET A 158 10.89 13.18 7.86
N VAL A 159 11.65 14.17 7.41
CA VAL A 159 11.99 15.36 8.18
C VAL A 159 11.40 16.56 7.49
N TYR A 160 10.65 17.37 8.23
CA TYR A 160 10.05 18.60 7.74
C TYR A 160 10.19 19.69 8.80
N ASP A 161 10.73 20.86 8.43
CA ASP A 161 10.97 22.02 9.32
C ASP A 161 11.61 21.66 10.67
N GLY A 162 12.61 20.76 10.64
CA GLY A 162 13.31 20.28 11.84
C GLY A 162 12.58 19.22 12.65
N ASP A 163 11.29 18.99 12.45
CA ASP A 163 10.52 17.93 13.09
C ASP A 163 10.68 16.60 12.34
N VAL A 164 10.51 15.50 13.07
CA VAL A 164 10.54 14.14 12.51
C VAL A 164 9.09 13.65 12.39
N LEU A 165 8.63 13.51 11.16
CA LEU A 165 7.32 12.93 10.86
C LEU A 165 7.45 11.43 10.66
N LEU A 166 6.62 10.66 11.36
CA LEU A 166 6.61 9.21 11.35
C LEU A 166 5.30 8.72 10.74
N GLY A 167 5.38 7.91 9.69
CA GLY A 167 4.24 7.19 9.12
C GLY A 167 4.40 5.70 9.36
N ARG A 168 3.28 5.02 9.60
CA ARG A 168 3.18 3.57 9.51
C ARG A 168 2.02 3.27 8.59
N LEU A 169 2.34 2.71 7.42
CA LEU A 169 1.38 2.33 6.41
C LEU A 169 0.88 0.92 6.71
N ASP A 170 -0.40 0.67 6.50
CA ASP A 170 -0.97 -0.65 6.73
C ASP A 170 -0.32 -1.68 5.79
N TYR A 171 -0.05 -1.29 4.53
CA TYR A 171 0.66 -2.14 3.57
C TYR A 171 1.58 -1.34 2.64
N ALA A 172 2.67 -1.99 2.24
CA ALA A 172 3.48 -1.60 1.11
C ALA A 172 3.81 -2.82 0.24
N ILE A 173 3.65 -2.70 -1.08
CA ILE A 173 4.17 -3.69 -2.02
C ILE A 173 5.52 -3.18 -2.49
N VAL A 174 6.55 -3.96 -2.22
CA VAL A 174 7.94 -3.57 -2.46
C VAL A 174 8.64 -4.57 -3.37
N GLN A 175 9.55 -4.07 -4.19
CA GLN A 175 10.45 -4.89 -4.99
C GLN A 175 11.76 -5.09 -4.25
N LEU A 176 12.24 -6.34 -4.19
CA LEU A 176 13.54 -6.65 -3.62
C LEU A 176 14.63 -6.49 -4.69
N SER A 177 15.51 -5.54 -4.52
CA SER A 177 16.72 -5.39 -5.33
C SER A 177 17.87 -6.21 -4.75
N SER A 178 18.76 -6.70 -5.62
CA SER A 178 20.01 -7.36 -5.23
C SER A 178 20.93 -6.47 -4.40
N ARG A 179 20.76 -5.15 -4.45
CA ARG A 179 21.53 -4.15 -3.70
C ARG A 179 20.96 -3.83 -2.31
N LYS A 180 19.99 -4.61 -1.81
CA LYS A 180 19.25 -4.36 -0.56
C LYS A 180 18.41 -3.07 -0.55
N GLU A 181 18.30 -2.38 -1.65
CA GLU A 181 17.39 -1.27 -1.82
C GLU A 181 16.00 -1.83 -2.13
N GLN A 182 15.01 -1.42 -1.37
CA GLN A 182 13.61 -1.77 -1.62
C GLN A 182 12.97 -0.61 -2.37
N ALA A 183 12.43 -0.89 -3.54
CA ALA A 183 11.60 0.08 -4.23
C ALA A 183 10.15 -0.15 -3.84
N CYS A 184 9.48 0.88 -3.35
CA CYS A 184 8.06 0.83 -3.05
C CYS A 184 7.27 1.00 -4.36
N LEU A 185 6.44 0.02 -4.71
CA LEU A 185 5.66 0.01 -5.94
C LEU A 185 4.24 0.54 -5.72
N LEU A 186 3.65 0.20 -4.58
CA LEU A 186 2.29 0.60 -4.19
C LEU A 186 2.20 0.64 -2.67
N ILE A 187 1.55 1.67 -2.14
CA ILE A 187 1.19 1.74 -0.72
C ILE A 187 -0.32 1.62 -0.56
N VAL A 188 -0.77 1.01 0.54
CA VAL A 188 -2.20 0.87 0.84
C VAL A 188 -2.47 1.23 2.29
N GLU A 189 -3.45 2.10 2.50
CA GLU A 189 -4.01 2.49 3.79
C GLU A 189 -5.43 1.96 3.91
N CYS A 190 -5.70 1.18 4.95
CA CYS A 190 -7.02 0.64 5.25
C CYS A 190 -7.60 1.34 6.48
N LYS A 191 -8.83 1.81 6.40
CA LYS A 191 -9.51 2.46 7.52
C LYS A 191 -10.92 1.90 7.73
N LYS A 192 -11.37 2.01 8.96
CA LYS A 192 -12.70 1.53 9.33
C LYS A 192 -13.81 2.32 8.62
N GLU A 193 -13.75 3.64 8.63
CA GLU A 193 -14.83 4.50 8.12
C GLU A 193 -14.33 5.76 7.40
N ASN A 194 -13.33 6.42 7.93
CA ASN A 194 -12.90 7.73 7.42
C ASN A 194 -11.73 7.60 6.44
N VAL A 195 -12.06 7.61 5.16
CA VAL A 195 -11.08 7.54 4.07
C VAL A 195 -10.22 8.82 3.99
N ASP A 196 -10.72 9.98 4.43
CA ASP A 196 -9.99 11.26 4.32
C ASP A 196 -8.70 11.27 5.15
N VAL A 197 -8.75 10.65 6.35
CA VAL A 197 -7.54 10.48 7.18
C VAL A 197 -6.53 9.56 6.48
N ALA A 198 -7.02 8.49 5.86
CA ALA A 198 -6.18 7.60 5.05
C ALA A 198 -5.55 8.35 3.87
N VAL A 199 -6.34 9.18 3.17
CA VAL A 199 -5.86 9.99 2.04
C VAL A 199 -4.73 10.90 2.47
N LYS A 200 -4.86 11.65 3.58
CA LYS A 200 -3.78 12.50 4.11
C LYS A 200 -2.49 11.71 4.37
N GLN A 201 -2.58 10.57 5.05
CA GLN A 201 -1.43 9.72 5.34
C GLN A 201 -0.78 9.19 4.06
N CYS A 202 -1.60 8.72 3.12
CA CYS A 202 -1.16 8.22 1.82
C CYS A 202 -0.45 9.31 1.00
N LEU A 203 -1.02 10.52 0.90
CA LEU A 203 -0.43 11.65 0.18
C LEU A 203 0.95 12.03 0.74
N LEU A 204 1.09 12.13 2.08
CA LEU A 204 2.37 12.41 2.73
C LEU A 204 3.40 11.32 2.44
N ALA A 205 2.97 10.06 2.46
CA ALA A 205 3.81 8.93 2.14
C ALA A 205 4.26 8.95 0.67
N LEU A 206 3.34 9.16 -0.28
CA LEU A 206 3.65 9.25 -1.71
C LEU A 206 4.64 10.38 -2.01
N LYS A 207 4.45 11.57 -1.39
CA LYS A 207 5.39 12.68 -1.52
C LYS A 207 6.79 12.31 -1.04
N HIS A 208 6.88 11.55 0.06
CA HIS A 208 8.15 11.11 0.64
C HIS A 208 8.87 10.03 -0.18
N ILE A 209 8.13 9.02 -0.68
CA ILE A 209 8.74 7.92 -1.44
C ILE A 209 9.03 8.27 -2.91
N TYR A 210 8.53 9.41 -3.39
CA TYR A 210 8.78 9.87 -4.75
C TYR A 210 10.27 10.06 -5.01
N SER A 211 10.77 9.45 -6.06
CA SER A 211 12.19 9.47 -6.45
C SER A 211 12.41 9.73 -7.95
N GLY A 212 11.55 10.60 -8.54
CA GLY A 212 11.63 10.95 -9.97
C GLY A 212 10.80 10.07 -10.89
N ARG A 213 10.01 9.12 -10.34
CA ARG A 213 9.07 8.27 -11.10
C ARG A 213 7.70 8.32 -10.44
N PRO A 214 6.60 8.17 -11.19
CA PRO A 214 5.27 8.11 -10.61
C PRO A 214 5.20 7.06 -9.52
N VAL A 215 4.55 7.37 -8.42
CA VAL A 215 4.31 6.47 -7.29
C VAL A 215 2.81 6.33 -7.06
N TYR A 216 2.40 5.16 -6.61
CA TYR A 216 0.99 4.82 -6.49
C TYR A 216 0.63 4.52 -5.04
N GLY A 217 -0.57 4.95 -4.66
CA GLY A 217 -1.17 4.67 -3.37
C GLY A 217 -2.63 4.32 -3.49
N CYS A 218 -3.14 3.67 -2.47
CA CYS A 218 -4.54 3.33 -2.36
C CYS A 218 -5.03 3.52 -0.93
N CYS A 219 -6.21 4.12 -0.78
CA CYS A 219 -6.91 4.23 0.48
C CYS A 219 -8.22 3.45 0.37
N THR A 220 -8.48 2.56 1.33
CA THR A 220 -9.64 1.67 1.25
C THR A 220 -10.33 1.44 2.57
N THR A 221 -11.63 1.16 2.50
CA THR A 221 -12.45 0.59 3.56
C THR A 221 -12.82 -0.87 3.29
N ALA A 222 -12.14 -1.52 2.34
CA ALA A 222 -12.47 -2.77 1.69
C ALA A 222 -13.67 -2.66 0.71
N GLU A 223 -14.68 -1.83 0.99
CA GLU A 223 -15.80 -1.55 0.09
C GLU A 223 -15.44 -0.46 -0.91
N ASP A 224 -14.92 0.67 -0.42
CA ASP A 224 -14.51 1.82 -1.22
C ASP A 224 -13.00 1.84 -1.42
N TRP A 225 -12.56 2.20 -2.63
CA TRP A 225 -11.17 2.22 -3.04
C TRP A 225 -10.84 3.54 -3.73
N ASN A 226 -9.93 4.31 -3.16
CA ASN A 226 -9.38 5.54 -3.74
C ASN A 226 -7.94 5.29 -4.15
N PHE A 227 -7.68 5.28 -5.45
CA PHE A 227 -6.33 5.16 -5.99
C PHE A 227 -5.76 6.55 -6.23
N ILE A 228 -4.51 6.74 -5.84
CA ILE A 228 -3.80 8.01 -5.91
C ILE A 228 -2.49 7.79 -6.66
N MET A 229 -2.21 8.62 -7.66
CA MET A 229 -0.93 8.67 -8.33
C MET A 229 -0.28 10.01 -8.05
N PHE A 230 1.02 10.03 -7.77
CA PHE A 230 1.84 11.22 -7.68
C PHE A 230 2.99 11.12 -8.68
N ASN A 231 3.12 12.10 -9.55
CA ASN A 231 4.14 12.16 -10.61
C ASN A 231 5.30 13.13 -10.32
N GLY A 232 5.30 13.72 -9.12
CA GLY A 232 6.26 14.76 -8.70
C GLY A 232 5.67 16.16 -8.69
N ASP A 233 4.75 16.44 -9.59
CA ASP A 233 4.13 17.78 -9.74
C ASP A 233 2.69 17.78 -9.24
N ASP A 234 1.89 16.77 -9.57
CA ASP A 234 0.46 16.72 -9.29
C ASP A 234 0.02 15.36 -8.74
N PHE A 235 -1.04 15.41 -7.92
CA PHE A 235 -1.76 14.24 -7.44
C PHE A 235 -2.99 13.99 -8.30
N LYS A 236 -3.17 12.76 -8.78
CA LYS A 236 -4.37 12.34 -9.50
C LYS A 236 -5.10 11.27 -8.69
N ILE A 237 -6.40 11.39 -8.57
CA ILE A 237 -7.23 10.50 -7.76
C ILE A 237 -8.26 9.80 -8.64
N ILE A 238 -8.37 8.49 -8.48
CA ILE A 238 -9.39 7.62 -9.07
C ILE A 238 -10.21 7.04 -7.93
N HIS A 239 -11.52 7.16 -7.99
CA HIS A 239 -12.40 6.59 -6.99
C HIS A 239 -13.19 5.40 -7.55
N LYS A 240 -13.22 4.30 -6.81
CA LYS A 240 -14.03 3.10 -7.11
C LYS A 240 -14.73 2.60 -5.87
N ARG A 241 -15.96 2.10 -6.06
CA ARG A 241 -16.81 1.62 -4.97
C ARG A 241 -17.24 0.19 -5.20
N ASN A 242 -17.67 -0.45 -4.10
CA ASN A 242 -18.39 -1.72 -4.10
C ASN A 242 -17.61 -2.90 -4.73
N VAL A 243 -16.36 -3.07 -4.32
CA VAL A 243 -15.58 -4.27 -4.70
C VAL A 243 -16.13 -5.51 -4.01
N ILE A 244 -16.63 -5.33 -2.80
CA ILE A 244 -17.26 -6.37 -1.99
C ILE A 244 -18.67 -5.90 -1.67
N PHE A 245 -19.67 -6.73 -1.92
CA PHE A 245 -21.06 -6.43 -1.65
C PHE A 245 -21.77 -7.65 -1.01
N PRO A 246 -22.87 -7.45 -0.27
CA PRO A 246 -23.63 -8.55 0.31
C PRO A 246 -24.04 -9.59 -0.73
N HIS A 247 -23.96 -10.88 -0.38
CA HIS A 247 -24.33 -12.00 -1.26
C HIS A 247 -23.53 -12.08 -2.57
N MET A 248 -22.34 -11.49 -2.64
CA MET A 248 -21.50 -11.60 -3.85
C MET A 248 -21.16 -13.05 -4.20
N ASP A 249 -21.13 -13.95 -3.22
CA ASP A 249 -20.87 -15.37 -3.39
C ASP A 249 -21.98 -16.12 -4.17
N GLU A 250 -23.17 -15.51 -4.30
CA GLU A 250 -24.29 -15.98 -5.10
C GLU A 250 -24.36 -15.31 -6.48
N HIS A 251 -23.53 -14.26 -6.73
CA HIS A 251 -23.61 -13.39 -7.90
C HIS A 251 -22.26 -13.19 -8.61
N GLU A 252 -21.62 -14.29 -9.03
CA GLU A 252 -20.30 -14.26 -9.67
C GLU A 252 -20.25 -13.36 -10.91
N ASP A 253 -21.23 -13.48 -11.80
CA ASP A 253 -21.28 -12.68 -13.03
C ASP A 253 -21.35 -11.18 -12.75
N LEU A 254 -22.14 -10.79 -11.72
CA LEU A 254 -22.25 -9.41 -11.30
C LEU A 254 -20.94 -8.90 -10.71
N TRP A 255 -20.27 -9.73 -9.92
CA TRP A 255 -18.97 -9.39 -9.36
C TRP A 255 -17.91 -9.23 -10.45
N MET A 256 -17.83 -10.19 -11.36
CA MET A 256 -16.91 -10.15 -12.51
C MET A 256 -17.10 -8.89 -13.36
N LYS A 257 -18.34 -8.43 -13.51
CA LYS A 257 -18.66 -7.23 -14.29
C LYS A 257 -18.27 -5.93 -13.60
N ASN A 258 -18.45 -5.84 -12.28
CA ASN A 258 -18.37 -4.56 -11.55
C ASN A 258 -17.12 -4.40 -10.67
N CYS A 259 -16.52 -5.50 -10.25
CA CYS A 259 -15.47 -5.47 -9.21
C CYS A 259 -14.05 -5.73 -9.73
N THR A 260 -13.93 -6.22 -10.95
CA THR A 260 -12.63 -6.57 -11.56
C THR A 260 -11.72 -5.37 -11.78
N LEU A 261 -12.28 -4.17 -11.95
CA LEU A 261 -11.49 -2.96 -12.22
C LEU A 261 -10.51 -2.61 -11.11
N VAL A 262 -10.83 -2.87 -9.84
CA VAL A 262 -9.89 -2.65 -8.72
C VAL A 262 -8.68 -3.57 -8.84
N ILE A 263 -8.91 -4.84 -9.18
CA ILE A 263 -7.83 -5.81 -9.42
C ILE A 263 -6.98 -5.36 -10.60
N GLN A 264 -7.61 -4.95 -11.69
CA GLN A 264 -6.94 -4.47 -12.89
C GLN A 264 -6.07 -3.24 -12.61
N ILE A 265 -6.56 -2.25 -11.84
CA ILE A 265 -5.78 -1.07 -11.45
C ILE A 265 -4.56 -1.47 -10.62
N ILE A 266 -4.74 -2.29 -9.57
CA ILE A 266 -3.62 -2.73 -8.72
C ILE A 266 -2.59 -3.49 -9.54
N TYR A 267 -3.03 -4.46 -10.35
CA TYR A 267 -2.16 -5.23 -11.23
C TYR A 267 -1.39 -4.32 -12.19
N SER A 268 -2.08 -3.36 -12.83
CA SER A 268 -1.47 -2.40 -13.75
C SER A 268 -0.41 -1.54 -13.07
N CYS A 269 -0.70 -1.01 -11.86
CA CYS A 269 0.28 -0.26 -11.07
C CYS A 269 1.56 -1.06 -10.85
N LEU A 270 1.42 -2.33 -10.45
CA LEU A 270 2.57 -3.18 -10.17
C LEU A 270 3.38 -3.48 -11.45
N ILE A 271 2.72 -3.85 -12.54
CA ILE A 271 3.39 -4.17 -13.81
C ILE A 271 4.07 -2.94 -14.40
N GLU A 272 3.43 -1.76 -14.34
CA GLU A 272 4.04 -0.52 -14.81
C GLU A 272 5.31 -0.18 -14.02
N GLN A 273 5.25 -0.22 -12.70
CA GLN A 273 6.41 0.01 -11.84
C GLN A 273 7.54 -0.97 -12.14
N LEU A 274 7.23 -2.26 -12.26
CA LEU A 274 8.23 -3.29 -12.56
C LEU A 274 8.89 -3.10 -13.92
N ARG A 275 8.17 -2.62 -14.94
CA ARG A 275 8.74 -2.28 -16.25
C ARG A 275 9.72 -1.12 -16.18
N GLN A 276 9.41 -0.11 -15.35
CA GLN A 276 10.27 1.07 -15.16
C GLN A 276 11.59 0.74 -14.46
N PHE A 277 11.67 -0.33 -13.68
CA PHE A 277 12.91 -0.77 -13.01
C PHE A 277 13.81 -1.65 -13.89
N LYS A 278 13.31 -2.13 -15.03
CA LYS A 278 14.12 -2.91 -16.00
C LYS A 278 14.94 -2.03 -16.95
N ASN A 279 14.55 -0.76 -17.07
CA ASN A 279 15.23 0.25 -17.90
C ASN A 279 16.17 1.13 -17.04
#